data_91b782ff7e49a1b1168fcb1e42df68ec
#
_entry.id   91b782ff7e49a1b1168fcb1e42df68ec
#
_cell.length_a   1.000
_cell.length_b   1.000
_cell.length_c   1.000
_cell.angle_alpha   90.00
_cell.angle_beta   90.00
_cell.angle_gamma   90.00
#
_symmetry.space_group_name_H-M   'P 1'
#
loop_
_entity.id
_entity.type
_entity.pdbx_description
1 polymer ?
#
loop_
_entity_poly.entity_id
_entity_poly.type
_entity_poly.pdbx_seq_one_letter_code
_entity_poly.pdbx_strand_id
1 'polypeptide(L)'
;MKIIYLEGKFNTSYYPYSDPYYGGDKIKEEIDSYFMANPQDVRSQHTLVIIPVDDPFNSNVPYYGTGRWSFATDNNDMDVKYLGGNPSDPLTNKATTFIGGLMHELGHALNLPHNKEKVSESLLSNKGTALMGAGNYTYGTNPTFLTKASCAILNNNEVFNETNRIYYQNEFYYQNEIHNVNINNLNGGFTNGKISLTGSIESDIAVNSVNISHDPIENNGEYDWGMIQ
;
A
#
# COMPACT_ATOMS: atom_id res chain seq x y z
N MET A 1 -9.27 7.84 13.42
CA MET A 1 -8.08 6.98 13.62
C MET A 1 -7.93 6.74 15.12
N LYS A 2 -7.70 5.50 15.54
CA LYS A 2 -7.41 5.15 16.95
C LYS A 2 -5.97 4.65 17.03
N ILE A 3 -5.24 5.10 18.04
CA ILE A 3 -3.87 4.64 18.32
C ILE A 3 -3.94 3.74 19.55
N ILE A 4 -3.37 2.56 19.45
CA ILE A 4 -3.28 1.57 20.54
C ILE A 4 -1.81 1.24 20.73
N TYR A 5 -1.34 1.32 21.96
CA TYR A 5 0.02 0.93 22.32
C TYR A 5 -0.02 -0.48 22.88
N LEU A 6 0.75 -1.37 22.25
CA LEU A 6 0.90 -2.76 22.70
C LEU A 6 2.37 -3.02 23.03
N GLU A 7 2.61 -3.69 24.13
CA GLU A 7 3.92 -4.22 24.45
C GLU A 7 4.04 -5.62 23.88
N GLY A 8 5.05 -5.84 23.02
CA GLY A 8 5.32 -7.15 22.44
C GLY A 8 5.74 -8.14 23.51
N LYS A 9 5.23 -9.36 23.44
CA LYS A 9 5.48 -10.42 24.43
C LYS A 9 6.90 -10.99 24.35
N PHE A 10 7.56 -10.82 23.22
CA PHE A 10 8.83 -11.43 22.91
C PHE A 10 9.84 -10.39 22.42
N ASN A 11 11.10 -10.75 22.38
CA ASN A 11 12.14 -9.89 21.82
C ASN A 11 12.07 -9.85 20.26
N THR A 12 12.78 -8.92 19.66
CA THR A 12 12.76 -8.68 18.20
C THR A 12 13.15 -9.90 17.37
N SER A 13 13.99 -10.78 17.90
CA SER A 13 14.39 -12.02 17.20
C SER A 13 13.25 -13.03 17.02
N TYR A 14 12.16 -12.86 17.75
CA TYR A 14 10.95 -13.66 17.59
C TYR A 14 10.12 -13.27 16.38
N TYR A 15 10.31 -12.07 15.84
CA TYR A 15 9.58 -11.52 14.70
C TYR A 15 10.51 -11.28 13.50
N PRO A 16 11.04 -12.35 12.87
CA PRO A 16 12.09 -12.21 11.87
C PRO A 16 11.58 -11.55 10.59
N TYR A 17 12.28 -10.53 10.12
CA TYR A 17 12.00 -9.87 8.85
C TYR A 17 12.31 -10.77 7.63
N SER A 18 13.28 -11.68 7.77
CA SER A 18 13.68 -12.63 6.71
C SER A 18 12.54 -13.56 6.26
N ASP A 19 11.52 -13.69 7.09
CA ASP A 19 10.26 -14.35 6.74
C ASP A 19 9.12 -13.35 6.93
N PRO A 20 8.77 -12.55 5.91
CA PRO A 20 7.82 -11.47 6.03
C PRO A 20 6.43 -11.94 6.46
N TYR A 21 6.01 -13.13 6.04
CA TYR A 21 4.71 -13.68 6.44
C TYR A 21 4.74 -14.14 7.89
N TYR A 22 5.79 -14.84 8.28
CA TYR A 22 5.88 -15.40 9.60
C TYR A 22 6.01 -14.35 10.72
N GLY A 23 6.89 -13.36 10.53
CA GLY A 23 7.05 -12.26 11.50
C GLY A 23 5.77 -11.43 11.65
N GLY A 24 5.14 -11.07 10.54
CA GLY A 24 3.88 -10.34 10.54
C GLY A 24 2.73 -11.12 11.13
N ASP A 25 2.65 -12.41 10.88
CA ASP A 25 1.59 -13.27 11.44
C ASP A 25 1.68 -13.37 12.95
N LYS A 26 2.87 -13.47 13.52
CA LYS A 26 3.07 -13.46 14.97
C LYS A 26 2.61 -12.16 15.61
N ILE A 27 2.89 -11.02 14.98
CA ILE A 27 2.42 -9.71 15.45
C ILE A 27 0.89 -9.63 15.32
N LYS A 28 0.32 -10.11 14.23
CA LYS A 28 -1.15 -10.16 14.05
C LYS A 28 -1.82 -10.99 15.14
N GLU A 29 -1.27 -12.15 15.48
CA GLU A 29 -1.77 -13.02 16.56
C GLU A 29 -1.80 -12.29 17.92
N GLU A 30 -0.78 -11.50 18.23
CA GLU A 30 -0.76 -10.69 19.46
C GLU A 30 -1.79 -9.57 19.43
N ILE A 31 -1.95 -8.89 18.30
CA ILE A 31 -2.97 -7.86 18.10
C ILE A 31 -4.38 -8.46 18.19
N ASP A 32 -4.61 -9.61 17.58
CA ASP A 32 -5.89 -10.33 17.67
C ASP A 32 -6.20 -10.72 19.12
N SER A 33 -5.21 -11.21 19.84
CA SER A 33 -5.34 -11.53 21.26
C SER A 33 -5.71 -10.31 22.11
N TYR A 34 -5.16 -9.14 21.77
CA TYR A 34 -5.52 -7.89 22.42
C TYR A 34 -7.00 -7.55 22.20
N PHE A 35 -7.48 -7.58 20.95
CA PHE A 35 -8.88 -7.25 20.65
C PHE A 35 -9.87 -8.27 21.24
N MET A 36 -9.48 -9.53 21.32
CA MET A 36 -10.28 -10.54 22.03
C MET A 36 -10.42 -10.24 23.53
N ALA A 37 -9.36 -9.76 24.15
CA ALA A 37 -9.35 -9.38 25.57
C ALA A 37 -9.99 -8.01 25.84
N ASN A 38 -10.10 -7.16 24.84
CA ASN A 38 -10.60 -5.78 24.93
C ASN A 38 -11.72 -5.53 23.90
N PRO A 39 -12.88 -6.18 24.03
CA PRO A 39 -13.96 -6.10 23.02
C PRO A 39 -14.60 -4.71 22.90
N GLN A 40 -14.35 -3.81 23.86
CA GLN A 40 -14.74 -2.40 23.76
C GLN A 40 -13.90 -1.62 22.73
N ASP A 41 -12.75 -2.14 22.35
CA ASP A 41 -11.88 -1.57 21.33
C ASP A 41 -12.28 -2.12 19.96
N VAL A 42 -12.94 -1.27 19.17
CA VAL A 42 -13.34 -1.66 17.81
C VAL A 42 -12.12 -1.73 16.91
N ARG A 43 -11.89 -2.88 16.33
CA ARG A 43 -10.82 -3.07 15.33
C ARG A 43 -11.20 -2.43 14.01
N SER A 44 -10.24 -1.74 13.39
CA SER A 44 -10.37 -1.27 12.01
C SER A 44 -10.08 -2.42 11.03
N GLN A 45 -10.68 -2.35 9.84
CA GLN A 45 -10.36 -3.29 8.75
C GLN A 45 -8.94 -3.10 8.23
N HIS A 46 -8.43 -1.86 8.24
CA HIS A 46 -7.06 -1.53 7.87
C HIS A 46 -6.24 -1.25 9.12
N THR A 47 -5.06 -1.85 9.19
CA THR A 47 -4.20 -1.76 10.37
C THR A 47 -2.78 -1.38 9.94
N LEU A 48 -2.30 -0.25 10.45
CA LEU A 48 -0.90 0.14 10.38
C LEU A 48 -0.24 -0.21 11.71
N VAL A 49 0.78 -1.03 11.65
CA VAL A 49 1.62 -1.40 12.80
C VAL A 49 2.93 -0.65 12.71
N ILE A 50 3.23 0.17 13.71
CA ILE A 50 4.50 0.90 13.81
C ILE A 50 5.31 0.22 14.91
N ILE A 51 6.49 -0.27 14.56
CA ILE A 51 7.35 -1.07 15.43
C ILE A 51 8.57 -0.22 15.78
N PRO A 52 8.70 0.24 17.03
CA PRO A 52 9.90 0.97 17.46
C PRO A 52 11.10 0.04 17.46
N VAL A 53 12.21 0.50 16.90
CA VAL A 53 13.48 -0.25 16.81
C VAL A 53 14.66 0.69 17.06
N ASP A 54 15.69 0.17 17.73
CA ASP A 54 16.91 0.93 18.02
C ASP A 54 17.80 1.07 16.77
N ASP A 55 17.88 -0.01 15.95
CA ASP A 55 18.62 -0.02 14.70
C ASP A 55 17.73 -0.54 13.56
N PRO A 56 17.06 0.37 12.83
CA PRO A 56 16.13 -0.01 11.79
C PRO A 56 16.80 -0.64 10.56
N PHE A 57 18.08 -0.39 10.33
CA PHE A 57 18.81 -0.97 9.19
C PHE A 57 19.22 -2.42 9.43
N ASN A 58 19.38 -2.80 10.71
CA ASN A 58 19.70 -4.18 11.13
C ASN A 58 18.50 -4.85 11.82
N SER A 59 17.34 -4.24 11.76
CA SER A 59 16.14 -4.76 12.39
C SER A 59 15.67 -6.04 11.70
N ASN A 60 15.32 -7.04 12.50
CA ASN A 60 14.64 -8.25 12.05
C ASN A 60 13.10 -8.14 12.17
N VAL A 61 12.56 -6.93 12.34
CA VAL A 61 11.12 -6.73 12.42
C VAL A 61 10.51 -6.45 11.04
N PRO A 62 9.25 -6.81 10.82
CA PRO A 62 8.58 -6.63 9.53
C PRO A 62 8.52 -5.17 9.09
N TYR A 63 8.75 -4.94 7.78
CA TYR A 63 8.57 -3.66 7.10
C TYR A 63 8.01 -3.92 5.70
N TYR A 64 6.69 -4.09 5.61
CA TYR A 64 5.99 -4.42 4.37
C TYR A 64 4.48 -4.26 4.52
N GLY A 65 3.76 -4.22 3.39
CA GLY A 65 2.30 -4.27 3.32
C GLY A 65 1.80 -5.62 2.81
N THR A 66 0.74 -6.13 3.41
CA THR A 66 0.07 -7.35 2.97
C THR A 66 -1.43 -7.32 3.30
N GLY A 67 -2.27 -7.46 2.27
CA GLY A 67 -3.71 -7.37 2.45
C GLY A 67 -4.11 -6.02 3.03
N ARG A 68 -4.75 -6.00 4.19
CA ARG A 68 -5.17 -4.79 4.91
C ARG A 68 -4.24 -4.41 6.07
N TRP A 69 -3.04 -4.97 6.07
CA TRP A 69 -2.04 -4.74 7.08
C TRP A 69 -0.82 -4.08 6.47
N SER A 70 -0.24 -3.13 7.18
CA SER A 70 1.10 -2.65 6.91
C SER A 70 1.93 -2.61 8.17
N PHE A 71 3.21 -2.88 8.02
CA PHE A 71 4.22 -2.88 9.05
C PHE A 71 5.29 -1.88 8.67
N ALA A 72 5.63 -1.00 9.57
CA ALA A 72 6.68 -0.02 9.41
C ALA A 72 7.49 0.11 10.69
N THR A 73 8.73 0.53 10.56
CA THR A 73 9.60 0.79 11.72
C THR A 73 9.57 2.26 12.10
N ASP A 74 9.62 2.51 13.40
CA ASP A 74 9.81 3.84 13.98
C ASP A 74 11.13 3.87 14.74
N ASN A 75 11.87 4.93 14.55
CA ASN A 75 13.15 5.16 15.21
C ASN A 75 13.46 6.66 15.32
N ASN A 76 14.54 6.99 16.03
CA ASN A 76 14.95 8.38 16.26
C ASN A 76 15.32 9.15 14.98
N ASP A 77 15.54 8.46 13.87
CA ASP A 77 15.87 9.06 12.57
C ASP A 77 14.61 9.47 11.76
N MET A 78 13.41 9.13 12.22
CA MET A 78 12.15 9.62 11.64
C MET A 78 11.84 11.08 12.08
N ASP A 79 12.83 11.94 11.97
CA ASP A 79 12.71 13.36 12.29
C ASP A 79 12.69 14.19 11.00
N VAL A 80 11.77 15.13 10.92
CA VAL A 80 11.60 16.05 9.77
C VAL A 80 12.92 16.73 9.35
N LYS A 81 13.84 16.97 10.29
CA LYS A 81 15.16 17.54 9.96
C LYS A 81 16.02 16.67 9.04
N TYR A 82 15.73 15.37 8.97
CA TYR A 82 16.42 14.42 8.09
C TYR A 82 15.59 14.08 6.83
N LEU A 83 14.50 14.81 6.61
CA LEU A 83 13.68 14.65 5.43
C LEU A 83 14.24 15.48 4.27
N GLY A 84 14.39 14.87 3.11
CA GLY A 84 14.75 15.59 1.89
C GLY A 84 16.23 15.98 1.79
N GLY A 85 17.12 15.31 2.52
CA GLY A 85 18.55 15.45 2.38
C GLY A 85 19.10 14.87 1.07
N ASN A 86 20.42 14.82 0.93
CA ASN A 86 21.05 14.24 -0.25
C ASN A 86 20.71 12.73 -0.36
N PRO A 87 20.04 12.28 -1.44
CA PRO A 87 19.70 10.86 -1.62
C PRO A 87 20.90 9.91 -1.62
N SER A 88 22.08 10.44 -1.96
CA SER A 88 23.35 9.68 -1.96
C SER A 88 24.03 9.63 -0.59
N ASP A 89 23.51 10.38 0.39
CA ASP A 89 24.03 10.40 1.75
C ASP A 89 22.97 9.82 2.71
N PRO A 90 23.10 8.57 3.10
CA PRO A 90 22.11 7.92 3.98
C PRO A 90 21.99 8.61 5.36
N LEU A 91 22.96 9.38 5.78
CA LEU A 91 22.90 10.09 7.06
C LEU A 91 22.00 11.32 7.01
N THR A 92 21.97 12.03 5.87
CA THR A 92 21.16 13.25 5.70
C THR A 92 19.77 12.99 5.14
N ASN A 93 19.50 11.77 4.68
CA ASN A 93 18.24 11.40 4.04
C ASN A 93 17.49 10.25 4.76
N LYS A 94 17.83 9.99 6.00
CA LYS A 94 17.28 8.87 6.78
C LYS A 94 15.75 8.91 6.86
N ALA A 95 15.18 10.06 7.23
CA ALA A 95 13.74 10.22 7.38
C ALA A 95 13.00 10.01 6.05
N THR A 96 13.58 10.35 4.92
CA THR A 96 12.98 10.10 3.59
C THR A 96 12.68 8.62 3.38
N THR A 97 13.63 7.76 3.65
CA THR A 97 13.46 6.30 3.52
C THR A 97 12.36 5.77 4.45
N PHE A 98 12.38 6.17 5.72
CA PHE A 98 11.43 5.63 6.70
C PHE A 98 10.03 6.22 6.55
N ILE A 99 9.91 7.54 6.39
CA ILE A 99 8.59 8.19 6.22
C ILE A 99 8.01 7.81 4.85
N GLY A 100 8.81 7.89 3.78
CA GLY A 100 8.38 7.48 2.45
C GLY A 100 8.00 6.01 2.40
N GLY A 101 8.80 5.14 3.02
CA GLY A 101 8.51 3.71 3.15
C GLY A 101 7.22 3.45 3.92
N LEU A 102 7.02 4.11 5.08
CA LEU A 102 5.77 3.98 5.84
C LEU A 102 4.55 4.36 4.99
N MET A 103 4.63 5.45 4.23
CA MET A 103 3.56 5.88 3.34
C MET A 103 3.31 4.88 2.21
N HIS A 104 4.35 4.27 1.66
CA HIS A 104 4.28 3.23 0.64
C HIS A 104 3.60 1.97 1.19
N GLU A 105 4.05 1.47 2.34
CA GLU A 105 3.47 0.27 2.97
C GLU A 105 2.02 0.50 3.41
N LEU A 106 1.69 1.71 3.89
CA LEU A 106 0.30 2.09 4.13
C LEU A 106 -0.53 2.06 2.84
N GLY A 107 0.05 2.48 1.71
CA GLY A 107 -0.58 2.34 0.41
C GLY A 107 -0.98 0.89 0.11
N HIS A 108 -0.08 -0.06 0.35
CA HIS A 108 -0.40 -1.49 0.21
C HIS A 108 -1.54 -1.94 1.13
N ALA A 109 -1.52 -1.52 2.40
CA ALA A 109 -2.62 -1.83 3.33
C ALA A 109 -3.97 -1.23 2.89
N LEU A 110 -3.95 -0.19 2.06
CA LEU A 110 -5.13 0.41 1.43
C LEU A 110 -5.44 -0.18 0.05
N ASN A 111 -4.90 -1.36 -0.26
CA ASN A 111 -5.06 -2.13 -1.49
C ASN A 111 -4.43 -1.49 -2.74
N LEU A 112 -3.45 -0.62 -2.58
CA LEU A 112 -2.72 -0.09 -3.73
C LEU A 112 -1.66 -1.09 -4.21
N PRO A 113 -1.67 -1.51 -5.48
CA PRO A 113 -0.57 -2.26 -6.07
C PRO A 113 0.61 -1.33 -6.38
N HIS A 114 1.78 -1.91 -6.61
CA HIS A 114 2.88 -1.18 -7.21
C HIS A 114 2.46 -0.60 -8.56
N ASN A 115 2.83 0.65 -8.79
CA ASN A 115 2.74 1.31 -10.09
C ASN A 115 3.69 2.50 -10.12
N LYS A 116 4.09 2.89 -11.33
CA LYS A 116 4.99 4.02 -11.55
C LYS A 116 4.32 5.12 -12.36
N GLU A 117 4.95 6.26 -12.44
CA GLU A 117 4.58 7.34 -13.35
C GLU A 117 4.66 6.87 -14.81
N LYS A 118 3.72 7.34 -15.63
CA LYS A 118 3.81 7.17 -17.09
C LYS A 118 4.98 7.93 -17.66
N VAL A 119 5.51 7.49 -18.80
CA VAL A 119 6.58 8.22 -19.53
C VAL A 119 6.18 9.68 -19.76
N SER A 120 4.93 9.95 -20.12
CA SER A 120 4.42 11.33 -20.29
C SER A 120 4.40 12.14 -19.00
N GLU A 121 4.28 11.50 -17.85
CA GLU A 121 4.30 12.15 -16.53
C GLU A 121 5.74 12.38 -16.06
N SER A 122 6.64 11.44 -16.29
CA SER A 122 8.05 11.57 -15.93
C SER A 122 8.77 12.71 -16.68
N LEU A 123 8.24 13.12 -17.83
CA LEU A 123 8.74 14.28 -18.59
C LEU A 123 8.30 15.63 -18.01
N LEU A 124 7.37 15.63 -17.04
CA LEU A 124 6.89 16.85 -16.38
C LEU A 124 7.77 17.15 -15.17
N SER A 125 8.59 18.17 -15.25
CA SER A 125 9.59 18.53 -14.22
C SER A 125 9.02 18.76 -12.82
N ASN A 126 7.73 19.06 -12.70
CA ASN A 126 7.04 19.33 -11.44
C ASN A 126 6.14 18.17 -10.96
N LYS A 127 6.09 17.08 -11.69
CA LYS A 127 5.21 15.94 -11.35
C LYS A 127 5.81 15.09 -10.25
N GLY A 128 7.08 14.77 -10.34
CA GLY A 128 7.78 13.93 -9.38
C GLY A 128 7.62 12.44 -9.64
N THR A 129 7.69 11.66 -8.57
CA THR A 129 7.73 10.19 -8.62
C THR A 129 6.48 9.60 -7.96
N ALA A 130 5.95 8.54 -8.54
CA ALA A 130 4.78 7.84 -7.99
C ALA A 130 5.13 7.17 -6.65
N LEU A 131 4.31 7.38 -5.62
CA LEU A 131 4.53 6.82 -4.29
C LEU A 131 4.61 5.29 -4.30
N MET A 132 3.71 4.65 -5.06
CA MET A 132 3.67 3.19 -5.16
C MET A 132 4.72 2.60 -6.12
N GLY A 133 5.58 3.43 -6.69
CA GLY A 133 6.81 3.06 -7.39
C GLY A 133 8.02 3.45 -6.54
N ALA A 134 8.92 4.27 -7.09
CA ALA A 134 10.14 4.71 -6.42
C ALA A 134 9.97 5.98 -5.56
N GLY A 135 8.75 6.51 -5.42
CA GLY A 135 8.47 7.75 -4.68
C GLY A 135 8.79 7.69 -3.19
N ASN A 136 8.78 6.49 -2.60
CA ASN A 136 9.21 6.28 -1.22
C ASN A 136 10.69 6.64 -0.99
N TYR A 137 11.56 6.46 -1.98
CA TYR A 137 12.99 6.80 -1.89
C TYR A 137 13.29 8.28 -2.15
N THR A 138 12.34 9.00 -2.74
CA THR A 138 12.50 10.42 -3.10
C THR A 138 11.58 11.35 -2.30
N TYR A 139 10.82 10.79 -1.36
CA TYR A 139 9.87 11.53 -0.53
C TYR A 139 10.57 12.67 0.22
N GLY A 140 10.03 13.90 0.07
CA GLY A 140 10.64 15.10 0.66
C GLY A 140 11.82 15.71 -0.12
N THR A 141 12.44 14.99 -1.07
CA THR A 141 13.44 15.54 -2.00
C THR A 141 12.82 16.00 -3.30
N ASN A 142 11.94 15.17 -3.86
CA ASN A 142 11.18 15.46 -5.06
C ASN A 142 9.68 15.42 -4.77
N PRO A 143 8.84 16.06 -5.57
CA PRO A 143 7.41 15.85 -5.48
C PRO A 143 7.06 14.37 -5.56
N THR A 144 6.11 13.95 -4.75
CA THR A 144 5.60 12.56 -4.72
C THR A 144 4.09 12.61 -4.92
N PHE A 145 3.56 11.70 -5.72
CA PHE A 145 2.14 11.69 -6.04
C PHE A 145 1.57 10.27 -6.11
N LEU A 146 0.25 10.18 -6.04
CA LEU A 146 -0.49 8.96 -6.33
C LEU A 146 -0.95 8.98 -7.79
N THR A 147 -0.74 7.90 -8.51
CA THR A 147 -1.23 7.78 -9.89
C THR A 147 -2.76 7.81 -9.93
N LYS A 148 -3.34 8.10 -11.10
CA LYS A 148 -4.81 8.05 -11.26
C LYS A 148 -5.39 6.68 -10.91
N ALA A 149 -4.67 5.60 -11.23
CA ALA A 149 -5.08 4.24 -10.87
C ALA A 149 -5.13 4.07 -9.34
N SER A 150 -4.10 4.53 -8.62
CA SER A 150 -4.10 4.53 -7.15
C SER A 150 -5.23 5.39 -6.58
N CYS A 151 -5.43 6.58 -7.12
CA CYS A 151 -6.54 7.46 -6.69
C CYS A 151 -7.91 6.82 -6.91
N ALA A 152 -8.12 6.11 -8.02
CA ALA A 152 -9.38 5.43 -8.29
C ALA A 152 -9.66 4.31 -7.26
N ILE A 153 -8.64 3.57 -6.84
CA ILE A 153 -8.76 2.58 -5.78
C ILE A 153 -9.12 3.25 -4.45
N LEU A 154 -8.39 4.31 -4.08
CA LEU A 154 -8.64 5.02 -2.82
C LEU A 154 -10.01 5.70 -2.78
N ASN A 155 -10.50 6.23 -3.90
CA ASN A 155 -11.84 6.81 -3.97
C ASN A 155 -12.95 5.78 -3.72
N ASN A 156 -12.67 4.51 -3.90
CA ASN A 156 -13.58 3.40 -3.62
C ASN A 156 -13.24 2.66 -2.31
N ASN A 157 -12.21 3.09 -1.60
CA ASN A 157 -11.82 2.50 -0.33
C ASN A 157 -12.70 3.03 0.81
N GLU A 158 -13.13 2.16 1.70
CA GLU A 158 -14.01 2.47 2.83
C GLU A 158 -13.42 3.49 3.82
N VAL A 159 -12.10 3.68 3.81
CA VAL A 159 -11.43 4.68 4.66
C VAL A 159 -11.72 6.10 4.17
N PHE A 160 -11.88 6.30 2.87
CA PHE A 160 -12.00 7.62 2.23
C PHE A 160 -13.39 7.90 1.68
N ASN A 161 -14.21 6.87 1.45
CA ASN A 161 -15.54 7.03 0.87
C ASN A 161 -16.63 6.51 1.81
N GLU A 162 -17.36 7.43 2.42
CA GLU A 162 -18.44 7.09 3.36
C GLU A 162 -19.64 6.39 2.70
N THR A 163 -19.91 6.65 1.43
CA THR A 163 -21.04 6.02 0.72
C THR A 163 -20.82 4.52 0.54
N ASN A 164 -19.59 4.08 0.46
CA ASN A 164 -19.27 2.67 0.39
C ASN A 164 -19.35 1.97 1.77
N ARG A 165 -19.40 2.72 2.87
CA ARG A 165 -19.59 2.13 4.21
C ARG A 165 -20.84 1.29 4.32
N ILE A 166 -21.90 1.60 3.59
CA ILE A 166 -23.14 0.80 3.61
C ILE A 166 -22.87 -0.63 3.12
N TYR A 167 -22.02 -0.80 2.13
CA TYR A 167 -21.60 -2.11 1.65
C TYR A 167 -20.64 -2.80 2.63
N TYR A 168 -19.87 -2.04 3.40
CA TYR A 168 -18.83 -2.55 4.31
C TYR A 168 -19.27 -2.65 5.77
N GLN A 169 -20.37 -2.02 6.17
CA GLN A 169 -20.86 -2.03 7.55
C GLN A 169 -21.45 -3.37 7.98
N ASN A 170 -21.78 -4.23 7.04
CA ASN A 170 -22.18 -5.59 7.32
C ASN A 170 -21.01 -6.52 7.01
N GLU A 171 -20.12 -6.78 7.97
CA GLU A 171 -19.15 -7.89 7.88
C GLU A 171 -19.85 -9.21 7.50
N PHE A 172 -21.12 -9.35 7.85
CA PHE A 172 -21.97 -10.47 7.49
C PHE A 172 -22.27 -10.54 5.99
N TYR A 173 -22.40 -9.41 5.30
CA TYR A 173 -22.61 -9.37 3.84
C TYR A 173 -21.33 -9.71 3.09
N TYR A 174 -20.17 -9.26 3.57
CA TYR A 174 -18.89 -9.53 2.92
C TYR A 174 -18.47 -10.99 2.97
N GLN A 175 -18.89 -11.72 3.99
CA GLN A 175 -18.56 -13.14 4.11
C GLN A 175 -19.48 -14.05 3.30
N ASN A 176 -20.64 -13.57 2.83
CA ASN A 176 -21.66 -14.42 2.25
C ASN A 176 -22.16 -13.99 0.86
N GLU A 177 -21.86 -12.79 0.38
CA GLU A 177 -22.22 -12.38 -0.99
C GLU A 177 -20.98 -12.38 -1.88
N ILE A 178 -20.87 -13.39 -2.72
CA ILE A 178 -19.91 -13.44 -3.80
C ILE A 178 -20.44 -12.51 -4.89
N HIS A 179 -19.89 -11.31 -4.97
CA HIS A 179 -20.15 -10.42 -6.10
C HIS A 179 -19.48 -10.99 -7.34
N ASN A 180 -20.28 -11.16 -8.39
CA ASN A 180 -19.79 -11.67 -9.65
C ASN A 180 -19.34 -10.50 -10.53
N VAL A 181 -18.07 -10.50 -10.88
CA VAL A 181 -17.51 -9.62 -11.90
C VAL A 181 -16.94 -10.49 -13.01
N ASN A 182 -17.55 -10.44 -14.18
CA ASN A 182 -17.12 -11.21 -15.34
C ASN A 182 -16.51 -10.28 -16.39
N ILE A 183 -15.32 -10.63 -16.85
CA ILE A 183 -14.70 -9.97 -18.00
C ILE A 183 -14.92 -10.89 -19.21
N ASN A 184 -15.72 -10.42 -20.17
CA ASN A 184 -16.10 -11.19 -21.34
C ASN A 184 -15.40 -10.63 -22.59
N ASN A 185 -15.07 -11.54 -23.52
CA ASN A 185 -14.53 -11.18 -24.82
C ASN A 185 -13.29 -10.27 -24.76
N LEU A 186 -12.42 -10.51 -23.77
CA LEU A 186 -11.17 -9.76 -23.65
C LEU A 186 -10.25 -10.12 -24.82
N ASN A 187 -10.00 -9.15 -25.70
CA ASN A 187 -9.08 -9.27 -26.82
C ASN A 187 -7.99 -8.21 -26.72
N GLY A 188 -6.75 -8.63 -26.92
CA GLY A 188 -5.59 -7.74 -26.95
C GLY A 188 -4.94 -7.72 -28.33
N GLY A 189 -4.48 -6.56 -28.75
CA GLY A 189 -3.73 -6.38 -29.98
C GLY A 189 -2.59 -5.38 -29.83
N PHE A 190 -1.53 -5.53 -30.59
CA PHE A 190 -0.43 -4.59 -30.67
C PHE A 190 -0.28 -4.09 -32.11
N THR A 191 -0.50 -2.80 -32.32
CA THR A 191 -0.42 -2.19 -33.66
C THR A 191 0.13 -0.79 -33.56
N ASN A 192 1.11 -0.44 -34.38
CA ASN A 192 1.73 0.87 -34.43
C ASN A 192 2.28 1.37 -33.09
N GLY A 193 2.92 0.48 -32.32
CA GLY A 193 3.49 0.82 -31.02
C GLY A 193 2.43 1.01 -29.89
N LYS A 194 1.17 0.62 -30.12
CA LYS A 194 0.10 0.74 -29.15
C LYS A 194 -0.49 -0.61 -28.82
N ILE A 195 -0.75 -0.82 -27.55
CA ILE A 195 -1.56 -1.93 -27.03
C ILE A 195 -3.02 -1.48 -27.07
N SER A 196 -3.87 -2.29 -27.71
CA SER A 196 -5.32 -2.14 -27.71
C SER A 196 -5.94 -3.28 -26.93
N LEU A 197 -6.80 -2.97 -25.98
CA LEU A 197 -7.61 -3.95 -25.26
C LEU A 197 -9.09 -3.65 -25.53
N THR A 198 -9.85 -4.67 -25.84
CA THR A 198 -11.31 -4.60 -26.01
C THR A 198 -11.95 -5.72 -25.22
N GLY A 199 -13.09 -5.45 -24.61
CA GLY A 199 -13.85 -6.43 -23.84
C GLY A 199 -15.11 -5.82 -23.28
N SER A 200 -15.89 -6.62 -22.57
CA SER A 200 -17.04 -6.17 -21.80
C SER A 200 -16.94 -6.67 -20.36
N ILE A 201 -17.48 -5.88 -19.44
CA ILE A 201 -17.56 -6.23 -18.03
C ILE A 201 -19.01 -6.34 -17.66
N GLU A 202 -19.37 -7.46 -17.06
CA GLU A 202 -20.68 -7.68 -16.42
C GLU A 202 -20.44 -7.81 -14.92
N SER A 203 -21.25 -7.08 -14.14
CA SER A 203 -21.14 -7.10 -12.69
C SER A 203 -22.51 -6.90 -12.05
N ASP A 204 -22.75 -7.57 -10.93
CA ASP A 204 -23.94 -7.40 -10.08
C ASP A 204 -23.85 -6.15 -9.18
N ILE A 205 -22.68 -5.49 -9.14
CA ILE A 205 -22.44 -4.21 -8.45
C ILE A 205 -21.93 -3.15 -9.43
N ALA A 206 -22.06 -1.89 -9.05
CA ALA A 206 -21.56 -0.78 -9.85
C ALA A 206 -20.03 -0.83 -9.99
N VAL A 207 -19.53 -0.77 -11.23
CA VAL A 207 -18.11 -0.66 -11.56
C VAL A 207 -17.77 0.80 -11.81
N ASN A 208 -16.98 1.39 -10.93
CA ASN A 208 -16.60 2.80 -11.03
C ASN A 208 -15.40 3.04 -11.95
N SER A 209 -14.48 2.09 -12.00
CA SER A 209 -13.30 2.17 -12.86
C SER A 209 -12.72 0.80 -13.13
N VAL A 210 -11.98 0.69 -14.22
CA VAL A 210 -11.18 -0.47 -14.57
C VAL A 210 -9.73 -0.05 -14.63
N ASN A 211 -8.92 -0.59 -13.73
CA ASN A 211 -7.49 -0.40 -13.74
C ASN A 211 -6.82 -1.52 -14.55
N ILE A 212 -5.95 -1.13 -15.46
CA ILE A 212 -5.18 -2.04 -16.29
C ILE A 212 -3.72 -1.88 -15.90
N SER A 213 -3.10 -2.96 -15.48
CA SER A 213 -1.67 -3.00 -15.18
C SER A 213 -0.99 -3.97 -16.13
N HIS A 214 0.17 -3.63 -16.64
CA HIS A 214 1.01 -4.53 -17.39
C HIS A 214 2.45 -4.41 -16.91
N ASP A 215 3.16 -5.53 -16.94
CA ASP A 215 4.56 -5.61 -16.55
C ASP A 215 5.39 -5.74 -17.84
N PRO A 216 6.03 -4.66 -18.31
CA PRO A 216 6.81 -4.69 -19.55
C PRO A 216 8.14 -5.43 -19.40
N ILE A 217 8.60 -5.61 -18.16
CA ILE A 217 9.81 -6.35 -17.80
C ILE A 217 9.46 -7.27 -16.64
N GLU A 218 9.26 -8.54 -16.95
CA GLU A 218 8.81 -9.56 -15.99
C GLU A 218 9.58 -9.50 -14.66
N ASN A 219 8.86 -9.46 -13.55
CA ASN A 219 9.36 -9.51 -12.17
C ASN A 219 10.18 -8.30 -11.69
N ASN A 220 10.10 -7.13 -12.31
CA ASN A 220 10.79 -5.95 -11.79
C ASN A 220 9.98 -5.16 -10.73
N GLY A 221 8.72 -5.53 -10.49
CA GLY A 221 7.83 -4.86 -9.52
C GLY A 221 7.37 -3.46 -9.93
N GLU A 222 7.71 -3.01 -11.12
CA GLU A 222 7.35 -1.69 -11.65
C GLU A 222 6.31 -1.85 -12.76
N TYR A 223 5.03 -1.71 -12.40
CA TYR A 223 3.93 -1.89 -13.35
C TYR A 223 3.56 -0.56 -14.03
N ASP A 224 3.48 -0.58 -15.35
CA ASP A 224 2.76 0.44 -16.09
C ASP A 224 1.25 0.26 -15.87
N TRP A 225 0.50 1.33 -15.98
CA TRP A 225 -0.92 1.33 -15.67
C TRP A 225 -1.76 2.12 -16.68
N GLY A 226 -2.99 1.70 -16.83
CA GLY A 226 -4.04 2.43 -17.51
C GLY A 226 -5.31 2.43 -16.66
N MET A 227 -6.21 3.38 -16.90
CA MET A 227 -7.50 3.44 -16.21
C MET A 227 -8.57 3.89 -17.20
N ILE A 228 -9.71 3.22 -17.13
CA ILE A 228 -10.95 3.58 -17.82
C ILE A 228 -11.98 3.91 -16.73
N GLN A 229 -12.64 5.04 -16.87
CA GLN A 229 -13.77 5.46 -16.01
C GLN A 229 -15.08 5.28 -16.74
#